data_c125655fb8f4a55e79879f796a11dcfd
#
_entry.id   c125655fb8f4a55e79879f796a11dcfd
#
_cell.length_a   1.000
_cell.length_b   1.000
_cell.length_c   1.000
_cell.angle_alpha   90.00
_cell.angle_beta   90.00
_cell.angle_gamma   90.00
#
_symmetry.space_group_name_H-M   'P 1'
#
loop_
_entity.id
_entity.type
_entity.pdbx_description
1 polymer ?
#
loop_
_entity_poly.entity_id
_entity_poly.type
_entity_poly.pdbx_seq_one_letter_code
_entity_poly.pdbx_strand_id
1 'polypeptide(L)'
;MTPLTEATEEDVRAAKIRAIQNLVGDSIEQFDLDSMNDESLDSLLAELNKASIQESNKDALQKQLNEIVAVYKLQEKYGFKRDEAEIVLKDILNERKKK
;
A
#
# COMPACT_ATOMS: atom_id res chain seq x y z
N MET A 1 12.84 -5.79 -35.01
CA MET A 1 12.35 -6.51 -33.90
C MET A 1 12.13 -5.63 -32.69
N THR A 2 11.02 -5.82 -32.05
CA THR A 2 10.67 -4.97 -30.93
C THR A 2 11.52 -5.30 -29.72
N PRO A 3 12.19 -4.32 -29.16
CA PRO A 3 12.92 -4.56 -27.93
C PRO A 3 11.92 -4.75 -26.79
N LEU A 4 11.70 -5.98 -26.47
CA LEU A 4 10.76 -6.33 -25.41
C LEU A 4 11.22 -5.85 -24.05
N THR A 5 12.42 -5.33 -24.01
CA THR A 5 13.02 -4.93 -22.75
C THR A 5 12.74 -3.49 -22.36
N GLU A 6 12.14 -2.72 -23.25
CA GLU A 6 11.88 -1.33 -22.95
C GLU A 6 10.45 -1.14 -22.44
N ALA A 7 10.24 -1.49 -21.19
CA ALA A 7 9.01 -1.15 -20.51
C ALA A 7 8.96 0.36 -20.31
N THR A 8 7.85 0.96 -20.63
CA THR A 8 7.65 2.38 -20.36
C THR A 8 7.42 2.59 -18.88
N GLU A 9 7.51 3.84 -18.43
CA GLU A 9 7.21 4.16 -17.04
C GLU A 9 5.78 3.75 -16.68
N GLU A 10 4.86 3.90 -17.62
CA GLU A 10 3.48 3.49 -17.42
C GLU A 10 3.35 1.99 -17.22
N ASP A 11 4.10 1.21 -17.99
CA ASP A 11 4.07 -0.24 -17.86
C ASP A 11 4.61 -0.69 -16.51
N VAL A 12 5.71 -0.08 -16.07
CA VAL A 12 6.29 -0.37 -14.77
C VAL A 12 5.32 0.00 -13.65
N ARG A 13 4.73 1.18 -13.76
CA ARG A 13 3.75 1.65 -12.79
C ARG A 13 2.54 0.72 -12.72
N ALA A 14 2.02 0.31 -13.87
CA ALA A 14 0.88 -0.61 -13.92
C ALA A 14 1.22 -1.95 -13.28
N ALA A 15 2.43 -2.44 -13.50
CA ALA A 15 2.87 -3.69 -12.89
C ALA A 15 2.93 -3.58 -11.37
N LYS A 16 3.42 -2.45 -10.86
CA LYS A 16 3.48 -2.21 -9.42
C LYS A 16 2.07 -2.16 -8.81
N ILE A 17 1.17 -1.44 -9.46
CA ILE A 17 -0.21 -1.34 -9.00
C ILE A 17 -0.86 -2.70 -8.95
N ARG A 18 -0.66 -3.50 -10.00
CA ARG A 18 -1.23 -4.85 -10.05
C ARG A 18 -0.65 -5.74 -8.95
N ALA A 19 0.65 -5.64 -8.70
CA ALA A 19 1.29 -6.42 -7.65
C ALA A 19 0.72 -6.05 -6.28
N ILE A 20 0.52 -4.76 -6.03
CA ILE A 20 -0.08 -4.30 -4.78
C ILE A 20 -1.50 -4.83 -4.62
N GLN A 21 -2.30 -4.75 -5.69
CA GLN A 21 -3.68 -5.25 -5.65
C GLN A 21 -3.72 -6.76 -5.41
N ASN A 22 -2.78 -7.49 -5.98
CA ASN A 22 -2.71 -8.94 -5.75
C ASN A 22 -2.40 -9.27 -4.29
N LEU A 23 -1.62 -8.42 -3.62
CA LEU A 23 -1.27 -8.63 -2.22
C LEU A 23 -2.41 -8.24 -1.27
N VAL A 24 -3.05 -7.11 -1.52
CA VAL A 24 -4.03 -6.57 -0.59
C VAL A 24 -5.49 -6.78 -1.00
N GLY A 25 -5.71 -7.24 -2.21
CA GLY A 25 -7.06 -7.49 -2.71
C GLY A 25 -7.89 -6.21 -2.74
N ASP A 26 -9.07 -6.27 -2.18
CA ASP A 26 -10.03 -5.16 -2.21
C ASP A 26 -9.72 -4.08 -1.17
N SER A 27 -8.65 -4.23 -0.41
CA SER A 27 -8.29 -3.27 0.64
C SER A 27 -7.94 -1.89 0.09
N ILE A 28 -7.57 -1.81 -1.18
CA ILE A 28 -7.24 -0.55 -1.81
C ILE A 28 -7.85 -0.53 -3.21
N GLU A 29 -8.38 0.62 -3.60
CA GLU A 29 -8.93 0.79 -4.92
C GLU A 29 -7.85 1.23 -5.90
N GLN A 30 -8.04 0.87 -7.16
CA GLN A 30 -7.09 1.27 -8.20
C GLN A 30 -6.94 2.78 -8.27
N PHE A 31 -8.02 3.50 -8.05
CA PHE A 31 -8.00 4.96 -8.05
C PHE A 31 -7.01 5.51 -7.02
N ASP A 32 -6.99 4.92 -5.84
CA ASP A 32 -6.06 5.34 -4.79
C ASP A 32 -4.61 5.09 -5.20
N LEU A 33 -4.36 3.97 -5.84
CA LEU A 33 -3.03 3.64 -6.33
C LEU A 33 -2.61 4.54 -7.47
N ASP A 34 -3.53 4.86 -8.35
CA ASP A 34 -3.24 5.74 -9.48
C ASP A 34 -2.85 7.15 -9.03
N SER A 35 -3.35 7.57 -7.89
CA SER A 35 -3.04 8.90 -7.36
C SER A 35 -1.71 8.98 -6.61
N MET A 36 -1.11 7.83 -6.31
CA MET A 36 0.19 7.78 -5.62
C MET A 36 1.33 8.03 -6.61
N ASN A 37 2.40 8.65 -6.13
CA ASN A 37 3.59 8.81 -6.97
C ASN A 37 4.39 7.51 -6.99
N ASP A 38 5.38 7.43 -7.89
CA ASP A 38 6.17 6.21 -8.08
C ASP A 38 6.93 5.81 -6.82
N GLU A 39 7.46 6.78 -6.09
CA GLU A 39 8.19 6.49 -4.86
C GLU A 39 7.27 5.86 -3.81
N SER A 40 6.06 6.39 -3.69
CA SER A 40 5.08 5.83 -2.76
C SER A 40 4.69 4.41 -3.15
N LEU A 41 4.49 4.17 -4.44
CA LEU A 41 4.17 2.84 -4.93
C LEU A 41 5.30 1.84 -4.65
N ASP A 42 6.54 2.25 -4.90
CA ASP A 42 7.70 1.41 -4.63
C ASP A 42 7.80 1.07 -3.14
N SER A 43 7.68 2.08 -2.29
CA SER A 43 7.78 1.90 -0.85
C SER A 43 6.65 1.02 -0.32
N LEU A 44 5.44 1.26 -0.79
CA LEU A 44 4.27 0.47 -0.39
C LEU A 44 4.45 -1.00 -0.78
N LEU A 45 4.85 -1.24 -2.03
CA LEU A 45 5.05 -2.59 -2.51
C LEU A 45 6.14 -3.31 -1.73
N ALA A 46 7.25 -2.62 -1.44
CA ALA A 46 8.34 -3.19 -0.66
C ALA A 46 7.88 -3.57 0.75
N GLU A 47 7.12 -2.72 1.41
CA GLU A 47 6.62 -3.01 2.74
C GLU A 47 5.62 -4.16 2.74
N LEU A 48 4.74 -4.20 1.75
CA LEU A 48 3.76 -5.28 1.65
C LEU A 48 4.44 -6.62 1.40
N ASN A 49 5.45 -6.64 0.55
CA ASN A 49 6.22 -7.86 0.30
C ASN A 49 6.95 -8.32 1.55
N LYS A 50 7.55 -7.39 2.28
CA LYS A 50 8.26 -7.70 3.52
C LYS A 50 7.30 -8.30 4.54
N ALA A 51 6.14 -7.71 4.70
CA ALA A 51 5.13 -8.22 5.62
C ALA A 51 4.68 -9.62 5.21
N SER A 52 4.49 -9.86 3.92
CA SER A 52 4.08 -11.16 3.40
C SER A 52 5.09 -12.26 3.70
N ILE A 53 6.37 -11.91 3.70
CA ILE A 53 7.43 -12.87 4.01
C ILE A 53 7.49 -13.15 5.51
N GLN A 54 7.29 -12.13 6.33
CA GLN A 54 7.45 -12.25 7.78
C GLN A 54 6.25 -12.84 8.49
N GLU A 55 5.07 -12.70 7.94
CA GLU A 55 3.84 -13.17 8.60
C GLU A 55 3.23 -14.34 7.86
N SER A 56 3.12 -15.47 8.54
CA SER A 56 2.55 -16.68 7.94
C SER A 56 1.06 -16.84 8.23
N ASN A 57 0.53 -16.18 9.24
CA ASN A 57 -0.88 -16.24 9.57
C ASN A 57 -1.66 -15.31 8.63
N LYS A 58 -2.57 -15.86 7.85
CA LYS A 58 -3.31 -15.08 6.85
C LYS A 58 -4.13 -13.95 7.45
N ASP A 59 -4.79 -14.17 8.58
CA ASP A 59 -5.61 -13.14 9.19
C ASP A 59 -4.76 -12.00 9.73
N ALA A 60 -3.66 -12.33 10.39
CA ALA A 60 -2.74 -11.33 10.90
C ALA A 60 -2.07 -10.58 9.75
N LEU A 61 -1.72 -11.30 8.68
CA LEU A 61 -1.12 -10.68 7.50
C LEU A 61 -2.08 -9.69 6.86
N GLN A 62 -3.33 -10.09 6.66
CA GLN A 62 -4.32 -9.22 6.04
C GLN A 62 -4.51 -7.93 6.85
N LYS A 63 -4.59 -8.06 8.17
CA LYS A 63 -4.69 -6.90 9.04
C LYS A 63 -3.49 -5.98 8.91
N GLN A 64 -2.30 -6.56 8.88
CA GLN A 64 -1.08 -5.79 8.74
C GLN A 64 -1.00 -5.07 7.40
N LEU A 65 -1.37 -5.75 6.32
CA LEU A 65 -1.40 -5.15 4.98
C LEU A 65 -2.39 -3.99 4.94
N ASN A 66 -3.56 -4.18 5.53
CA ASN A 66 -4.56 -3.12 5.58
C ASN A 66 -4.05 -1.88 6.33
N GLU A 67 -3.33 -2.09 7.42
CA GLU A 67 -2.75 -0.98 8.18
C GLU A 67 -1.69 -0.24 7.38
N ILE A 68 -0.84 -0.97 6.67
CA ILE A 68 0.19 -0.35 5.81
C ILE A 68 -0.47 0.50 4.73
N VAL A 69 -1.47 -0.05 4.07
CA VAL A 69 -2.21 0.67 3.04
C VAL A 69 -2.84 1.94 3.61
N ALA A 70 -3.47 1.83 4.79
CA ALA A 70 -4.11 2.97 5.42
C ALA A 70 -3.11 4.09 5.74
N VAL A 71 -1.92 3.73 6.23
CA VAL A 71 -0.86 4.70 6.51
C VAL A 71 -0.46 5.44 5.24
N TYR A 72 -0.23 4.71 4.16
CA TYR A 72 0.15 5.33 2.89
C TYR A 72 -0.93 6.23 2.33
N LYS A 73 -2.20 5.84 2.46
CA LYS A 73 -3.32 6.66 2.02
C LYS A 73 -3.39 7.97 2.81
N LEU A 74 -3.17 7.91 4.11
CA LEU A 74 -3.14 9.11 4.94
C LEU A 74 -2.00 10.03 4.55
N GLN A 75 -0.83 9.47 4.28
CA GLN A 75 0.31 10.27 3.85
C GLN A 75 0.03 10.97 2.52
N GLU A 76 -0.53 10.27 1.56
CA GLU A 76 -0.81 10.83 0.25
C GLU A 76 -1.95 11.86 0.28
N LYS A 77 -2.98 11.58 1.05
CA LYS A 77 -4.16 12.43 1.06
C LYS A 77 -3.95 13.71 1.86
N TYR A 78 -3.26 13.62 3.00
CA TYR A 78 -3.12 14.74 3.91
C TYR A 78 -1.69 15.28 4.02
N GLY A 79 -0.73 14.61 3.38
CA GLY A 79 0.66 15.04 3.45
C GLY A 79 1.33 14.77 4.79
N PHE A 80 0.80 13.83 5.56
CA PHE A 80 1.39 13.47 6.84
C PHE A 80 2.74 12.80 6.66
N LYS A 81 3.60 12.98 7.66
CA LYS A 81 4.80 12.17 7.76
C LYS A 81 4.40 10.77 8.24
N ARG A 82 5.30 9.82 8.08
CA ARG A 82 5.02 8.43 8.44
C ARG A 82 4.54 8.30 9.89
N ASP A 83 5.26 8.93 10.82
CA ASP A 83 4.93 8.87 12.24
C ASP A 83 3.55 9.49 12.52
N GLU A 84 3.27 10.60 11.88
CA GLU A 84 1.99 11.27 12.04
C GLU A 84 0.84 10.41 11.53
N ALA A 85 1.03 9.79 10.36
CA ALA A 85 0.00 8.93 9.79
C ALA A 85 -0.27 7.73 10.69
N GLU A 86 0.77 7.15 11.29
CA GLU A 86 0.61 6.03 12.20
C GLU A 86 -0.17 6.42 13.46
N ILE A 87 0.10 7.60 14.00
CA ILE A 87 -0.62 8.10 15.17
C ILE A 87 -2.10 8.31 14.84
N VAL A 88 -2.37 8.94 13.70
CA VAL A 88 -3.75 9.17 13.26
C VAL A 88 -4.48 7.85 13.08
N LEU A 89 -3.82 6.87 12.47
CA LEU A 89 -4.43 5.57 12.25
C LEU A 89 -4.77 4.88 13.57
N LYS A 90 -3.87 4.94 14.54
CA LYS A 90 -4.11 4.36 15.85
C LYS A 90 -5.31 5.01 16.55
N ASP A 91 -5.42 6.32 16.43
CA ASP A 91 -6.56 7.04 17.00
C ASP A 91 -7.88 6.59 16.38
N ILE A 92 -7.89 6.45 15.05
CA ILE A 92 -9.09 5.99 14.35
C ILE A 92 -9.47 4.58 14.79
N LEU A 93 -8.51 3.69 14.90
CA LEU A 93 -8.76 2.31 15.31
C LEU A 93 -9.23 2.23 16.75
N ASN A 94 -8.68 3.06 17.64
CA ASN A 94 -9.08 3.09 19.03
C ASN A 94 -10.52 3.58 19.18
N GLU A 95 -10.92 4.58 18.41
CA GLU A 95 -12.29 5.06 18.45
C GLU A 95 -13.28 3.98 18.02
N ARG A 96 -12.91 3.20 17.01
CA ARG A 96 -13.75 2.10 16.56
C ARG A 96 -13.91 1.02 17.62
N LYS A 97 -12.87 0.80 18.41
CA LYS A 97 -12.90 -0.22 19.45
C LYS A 97 -13.72 0.19 20.67
N LYS A 98 -13.93 1.47 20.85
CA LYS A 98 -14.65 1.97 22.02
C LYS A 98 -16.18 1.85 21.93
N LYS A 99 -16.66 1.36 20.86
CA LYS A 99 -18.09 1.13 20.73
C LYS A 99 -18.55 -0.13 21.43
#